data_d7872c230b7f028194ae0a6c87394ecb
#
_entry.id   d7872c230b7f028194ae0a6c87394ecb
#
_cell.length_a   1.000
_cell.length_b   1.000
_cell.length_c   1.000
_cell.angle_alpha   90.00
_cell.angle_beta   90.00
_cell.angle_gamma   90.00
#
_symmetry.space_group_name_H-M   'P 1'
#
loop_
_entity.id
_entity.type
_entity.pdbx_description
1 polymer ?
#
loop_
_entity_poly.entity_id
_entity_poly.type
_entity_poly.pdbx_seq_one_letter_code
_entity_poly.pdbx_strand_id
1 'polypeptide(L)'
;MSVFSPLALTQALPFLPLAQGDIDYEVSRRDEPDLFDTALLEPATKVILVKDGMVAVPRGQGAIADYANVHMRLAQLPGAYVAAELHTHPTALAIFLGSYGGKRDEHVVAVDVSRVKAAETVAASSEHMGADDAFGEQHEPEAKTSKSLLESAAERFDWVDLRGFAPHASAREAGQATTAISLGVWHARQRHCPTCGAPTEPALGGMGATLHQRSGRQATAVPQSGTGRHHGDRGP
;
A
#
# COMPACT_ATOMS: atom_id res chain seq x y z
N MET A 1 41.80 14.53 -8.39
CA MET A 1 40.79 15.44 -9.00
C MET A 1 39.49 14.63 -9.17
N SER A 2 38.48 14.90 -8.37
CA SER A 2 37.17 14.29 -8.56
C SER A 2 36.54 14.96 -9.80
N VAL A 3 36.36 14.22 -10.85
CA VAL A 3 35.68 14.68 -12.05
C VAL A 3 34.18 14.67 -11.76
N PHE A 4 33.67 15.78 -11.27
CA PHE A 4 32.22 15.94 -11.20
C PHE A 4 31.69 16.12 -12.63
N SER A 5 30.70 15.29 -13.00
CA SER A 5 29.97 15.48 -14.25
C SER A 5 29.39 16.91 -14.27
N PRO A 6 29.46 17.63 -15.41
CA PRO A 6 28.79 18.91 -15.55
C PRO A 6 27.30 18.86 -15.22
N LEU A 7 26.66 17.69 -15.34
CA LEU A 7 25.28 17.43 -14.94
C LEU A 7 25.08 17.46 -13.42
N ALA A 8 26.13 17.26 -12.61
CA ALA A 8 26.03 17.39 -11.16
C ALA A 8 25.85 18.85 -10.68
N LEU A 9 26.14 19.82 -11.54
CA LEU A 9 25.91 21.24 -11.28
C LEU A 9 24.51 21.73 -11.67
N THR A 10 23.76 20.94 -12.44
CA THR A 10 22.38 21.24 -12.76
C THR A 10 21.50 20.78 -11.60
N GLN A 11 20.87 21.72 -10.89
CA GLN A 11 19.83 21.44 -9.89
C GLN A 11 18.55 20.96 -10.58
N ALA A 12 18.66 19.93 -11.41
CA ALA A 12 17.53 19.38 -12.15
C ALA A 12 16.64 18.48 -11.29
N LEU A 13 17.22 17.89 -10.22
CA LEU A 13 16.51 16.96 -9.34
C LEU A 13 15.23 17.52 -8.71
N PRO A 14 15.20 18.81 -8.24
CA PRO A 14 13.98 19.37 -7.70
C PRO A 14 12.87 19.59 -8.74
N PHE A 15 13.23 19.59 -10.03
CA PHE A 15 12.29 19.79 -11.12
C PHE A 15 11.87 18.49 -11.82
N LEU A 16 12.43 17.36 -11.40
CA LEU A 16 11.99 16.07 -11.93
C LEU A 16 10.58 15.75 -11.39
N PRO A 17 9.65 15.39 -12.28
CA PRO A 17 8.39 14.79 -11.84
C PRO A 17 8.69 13.61 -10.90
N LEU A 18 7.89 13.45 -9.85
CA LEU A 18 8.06 12.40 -8.84
C LEU A 18 9.25 12.57 -7.88
N ALA A 19 10.01 13.68 -7.96
CA ALA A 19 11.04 13.98 -6.98
C ALA A 19 10.41 14.28 -5.62
N GLN A 20 10.74 13.46 -4.61
CA GLN A 20 10.29 13.63 -3.24
C GLN A 20 11.44 14.20 -2.39
N GLY A 21 11.78 15.49 -2.61
CA GLY A 21 12.92 16.11 -1.94
C GLY A 21 12.75 16.34 -0.44
N ASP A 22 11.56 16.14 0.11
CA ASP A 22 11.21 16.41 1.50
C ASP A 22 10.84 15.14 2.28
N ILE A 23 11.18 13.96 1.76
CA ILE A 23 10.94 12.68 2.43
C ILE A 23 12.12 12.24 3.28
N ASP A 24 11.84 11.81 4.50
CA ASP A 24 12.73 10.94 5.30
C ASP A 24 12.14 9.52 5.26
N TYR A 25 12.89 8.59 4.71
CA TYR A 25 12.47 7.19 4.60
C TYR A 25 12.47 6.44 5.93
N GLU A 26 13.05 7.00 6.99
CA GLU A 26 13.15 6.39 8.32
C GLU A 26 13.60 4.93 8.30
N VAL A 27 14.70 4.68 7.61
CA VAL A 27 15.17 3.31 7.30
C VAL A 27 15.38 2.49 8.57
N SER A 28 15.84 3.09 9.65
CA SER A 28 16.09 2.41 10.94
C SER A 28 14.82 1.88 11.61
N ARG A 29 13.67 2.51 11.37
CA ARG A 29 12.39 2.09 11.95
C ARG A 29 11.73 0.93 11.21
N ARG A 30 12.14 0.65 9.98
CA ARG A 30 11.45 -0.32 9.11
C ARG A 30 11.52 -1.77 9.58
N ASP A 31 12.47 -2.08 10.44
CA ASP A 31 12.63 -3.40 11.07
C ASP A 31 11.84 -3.53 12.40
N GLU A 32 11.21 -2.46 12.88
CA GLU A 32 10.41 -2.49 14.09
C GLU A 32 9.16 -3.36 13.87
N PRO A 33 8.90 -4.34 14.76
CA PRO A 33 7.78 -5.26 14.58
C PRO A 33 6.41 -4.58 14.77
N ASP A 34 6.35 -3.48 15.51
CA ASP A 34 5.18 -2.68 15.83
C ASP A 34 5.11 -1.36 15.04
N LEU A 35 5.88 -1.26 13.95
CA LEU A 35 5.95 -0.05 13.12
C LEU A 35 4.57 0.49 12.74
N PHE A 36 3.68 -0.35 12.24
CA PHE A 36 2.36 0.09 11.79
C PHE A 36 1.44 0.42 12.97
N ASP A 37 1.54 -0.32 14.06
CA ASP A 37 0.75 -0.06 15.27
C ASP A 37 1.10 1.29 15.89
N THR A 38 2.37 1.64 15.91
CA THR A 38 2.83 2.92 16.44
C THR A 38 2.58 4.07 15.47
N ALA A 39 3.00 3.93 14.21
CA ALA A 39 2.90 5.00 13.22
C ALA A 39 1.44 5.38 12.88
N LEU A 40 0.52 4.41 12.81
CA LEU A 40 -0.88 4.70 12.50
C LEU A 40 -1.63 5.39 13.64
N LEU A 41 -1.18 5.25 14.87
CA LEU A 41 -1.79 5.93 16.02
C LEU A 41 -1.30 7.37 16.19
N GLU A 42 -0.24 7.77 15.52
CA GLU A 42 0.23 9.16 15.53
C GLU A 42 -0.80 10.09 14.85
N PRO A 43 -1.22 11.19 15.49
CA PRO A 43 -2.34 12.01 15.01
C PRO A 43 -2.12 12.65 13.64
N ALA A 44 -0.86 12.89 13.25
CA ALA A 44 -0.51 13.51 11.98
C ALA A 44 -0.37 12.49 10.83
N THR A 45 -0.42 11.19 11.12
CA THR A 45 -0.27 10.14 10.11
C THR A 45 -1.44 10.13 9.14
N LYS A 46 -1.10 10.06 7.86
CA LYS A 46 -2.03 9.98 6.74
C LYS A 46 -1.93 8.62 6.08
N VAL A 47 -3.09 8.07 5.73
CA VAL A 47 -3.17 6.84 4.95
C VAL A 47 -3.70 7.15 3.56
N ILE A 48 -3.01 6.67 2.54
CA ILE A 48 -3.44 6.68 1.15
C ILE A 48 -3.79 5.27 0.72
N LEU A 49 -4.80 5.13 -0.14
CA LEU A 49 -5.26 3.82 -0.60
C LEU A 49 -4.81 3.55 -2.03
N VAL A 50 -4.42 2.30 -2.27
CA VAL A 50 -4.10 1.76 -3.60
C VAL A 50 -5.01 0.56 -3.87
N LYS A 51 -5.45 0.42 -5.10
CA LYS A 51 -6.24 -0.73 -5.57
C LYS A 51 -5.95 -1.00 -7.03
N ASP A 52 -5.56 -2.22 -7.36
CA ASP A 52 -5.33 -2.69 -8.74
C ASP A 52 -4.41 -1.77 -9.57
N GLY A 53 -3.37 -1.20 -8.92
CA GLY A 53 -2.43 -0.29 -9.56
C GLY A 53 -2.96 1.15 -9.76
N MET A 54 -4.06 1.50 -9.10
CA MET A 54 -4.65 2.84 -9.08
C MET A 54 -4.56 3.44 -7.67
N VAL A 55 -4.60 4.76 -7.56
CA VAL A 55 -4.70 5.48 -6.29
C VAL A 55 -6.09 6.04 -6.09
N ALA A 56 -6.48 6.12 -4.82
CA ALA A 56 -7.72 6.76 -4.43
C ALA A 56 -7.59 8.28 -4.47
N VAL A 57 -8.57 8.92 -5.13
CA VAL A 57 -8.74 10.38 -5.15
C VAL A 57 -10.13 10.74 -4.62
N PRO A 58 -10.34 11.97 -4.13
CA PRO A 58 -11.68 12.42 -3.75
C PRO A 58 -12.67 12.26 -4.89
N ARG A 59 -13.91 11.91 -4.55
CA ARG A 59 -14.97 11.68 -5.52
C ARG A 59 -15.17 12.87 -6.44
N GLY A 60 -15.33 12.61 -7.73
CA GLY A 60 -15.48 13.62 -8.78
C GLY A 60 -14.17 14.01 -9.45
N GLN A 61 -13.00 13.63 -8.91
CA GLN A 61 -11.71 13.89 -9.54
C GLN A 61 -11.35 12.86 -10.62
N GLY A 62 -11.88 11.63 -10.51
CA GLY A 62 -11.60 10.56 -11.48
C GLY A 62 -12.34 10.70 -12.82
N ALA A 63 -13.39 11.52 -12.88
CA ALA A 63 -14.26 11.66 -14.05
C ALA A 63 -14.01 12.95 -14.88
N ILE A 64 -12.85 13.59 -14.70
CA ILE A 64 -12.59 14.88 -15.33
C ILE A 64 -12.25 14.70 -16.80
N ALA A 65 -13.08 15.26 -17.66
CA ALA A 65 -12.88 15.22 -19.10
C ALA A 65 -11.86 16.24 -19.62
N ASP A 66 -11.60 17.30 -18.86
CA ASP A 66 -10.65 18.37 -19.22
C ASP A 66 -9.53 18.45 -18.19
N TYR A 67 -8.38 17.88 -18.53
CA TYR A 67 -7.21 17.79 -17.65
C TYR A 67 -6.33 19.05 -17.64
N ALA A 68 -6.60 20.05 -18.48
CA ALA A 68 -5.64 21.14 -18.71
C ALA A 68 -5.37 22.03 -17.49
N ASN A 69 -6.30 22.11 -16.51
CA ASN A 69 -6.20 23.00 -15.35
C ASN A 69 -6.60 22.34 -14.03
N VAL A 70 -6.57 21.02 -13.97
CA VAL A 70 -7.04 20.28 -12.78
C VAL A 70 -5.88 19.93 -11.88
N HIS A 71 -5.99 20.31 -10.62
CA HIS A 71 -5.15 19.80 -9.55
C HIS A 71 -5.82 18.60 -8.90
N MET A 72 -5.23 17.42 -9.06
CA MET A 72 -5.63 16.21 -8.35
C MET A 72 -4.90 16.09 -7.02
N ARG A 73 -5.58 15.52 -6.04
CA ARG A 73 -5.01 15.21 -4.72
C ARG A 73 -5.29 13.75 -4.37
N LEU A 74 -4.39 13.15 -3.60
CA LEU A 74 -4.65 11.85 -3.01
C LEU A 74 -5.78 11.97 -1.97
N ALA A 75 -6.68 10.99 -1.95
CA ALA A 75 -7.58 10.80 -0.84
C ALA A 75 -6.76 10.34 0.37
N GLN A 76 -6.92 11.03 1.49
CA GLN A 76 -6.17 10.75 2.71
C GLN A 76 -7.14 10.39 3.85
N LEU A 77 -6.86 9.29 4.53
CA LEU A 77 -7.56 8.87 5.73
C LEU A 77 -6.65 9.10 6.95
N PRO A 78 -7.20 9.46 8.11
CA PRO A 78 -6.42 9.46 9.36
C PRO A 78 -5.92 8.05 9.70
N GLY A 79 -4.67 7.93 10.18
CA GLY A 79 -4.06 6.64 10.53
C GLY A 79 -4.89 5.82 11.50
N ALA A 80 -5.42 6.46 12.54
CA ALA A 80 -6.21 5.79 13.58
C ALA A 80 -7.47 5.06 13.06
N TYR A 81 -8.08 5.54 11.96
CA TYR A 81 -9.22 4.84 11.35
C TYR A 81 -8.83 3.53 10.66
N VAL A 82 -7.60 3.43 10.20
CA VAL A 82 -7.11 2.29 9.44
C VAL A 82 -6.40 1.27 10.34
N ALA A 83 -5.87 1.70 11.49
CA ALA A 83 -5.13 0.84 12.41
C ALA A 83 -5.91 -0.42 12.81
N ALA A 84 -7.16 -0.27 13.25
CA ALA A 84 -8.01 -1.41 13.63
C ALA A 84 -8.36 -2.33 12.44
N GLU A 85 -8.53 -1.73 11.26
CA GLU A 85 -8.90 -2.45 10.04
C GLU A 85 -7.79 -3.34 9.49
N LEU A 86 -6.53 -2.93 9.64
CA LEU A 86 -5.40 -3.76 9.19
C LEU A 86 -5.29 -5.08 9.95
N HIS A 87 -5.67 -5.10 11.23
CA HIS A 87 -5.71 -6.34 11.99
C HIS A 87 -6.83 -7.29 11.55
N THR A 88 -7.94 -6.74 11.08
CA THR A 88 -9.09 -7.53 10.58
C THR A 88 -8.93 -7.96 9.12
N HIS A 89 -8.07 -7.27 8.37
CA HIS A 89 -7.81 -7.55 6.96
C HIS A 89 -6.34 -7.92 6.70
N PRO A 90 -5.89 -9.11 7.09
CA PRO A 90 -4.49 -9.53 6.93
C PRO A 90 -4.03 -9.65 5.47
N THR A 91 -4.97 -9.59 4.53
CA THR A 91 -4.69 -9.58 3.09
C THR A 91 -4.38 -8.20 2.54
N ALA A 92 -4.68 -7.13 3.28
CA ALA A 92 -4.28 -5.78 2.94
C ALA A 92 -2.77 -5.63 3.11
N LEU A 93 -2.12 -5.00 2.14
CA LEU A 93 -0.69 -4.72 2.22
C LEU A 93 -0.48 -3.29 2.71
N ALA A 94 0.11 -3.13 3.89
CA ALA A 94 0.54 -1.84 4.39
C ALA A 94 1.99 -1.55 3.96
N ILE A 95 2.25 -0.32 3.54
CA ILE A 95 3.56 0.17 3.09
C ILE A 95 3.85 1.48 3.80
N PHE A 96 4.87 1.50 4.64
CA PHE A 96 5.33 2.71 5.30
C PHE A 96 6.19 3.54 4.32
N LEU A 97 5.67 4.68 3.87
CA LEU A 97 6.38 5.52 2.91
C LEU A 97 7.48 6.36 3.57
N GLY A 98 7.28 6.78 4.81
CA GLY A 98 8.20 7.61 5.57
C GLY A 98 7.54 8.86 6.13
N SER A 99 8.33 9.82 6.62
CA SER A 99 7.87 11.13 7.09
C SER A 99 8.16 12.22 6.06
N TYR A 100 7.35 13.27 6.09
CA TYR A 100 7.36 14.34 5.09
C TYR A 100 7.43 15.71 5.73
N GLY A 101 8.03 16.67 4.99
CA GLY A 101 8.09 18.08 5.41
C GLY A 101 9.04 18.35 6.57
N GLY A 102 9.99 17.47 6.84
CA GLY A 102 10.95 17.60 7.94
C GLY A 102 10.33 17.43 9.33
N LYS A 103 9.10 16.97 9.43
CA LYS A 103 8.39 16.66 10.67
C LYS A 103 8.34 15.16 10.85
N ARG A 104 8.94 14.65 11.91
CA ARG A 104 9.01 13.21 12.18
C ARG A 104 7.65 12.54 12.43
N ASP A 105 6.66 13.34 12.83
CA ASP A 105 5.32 12.83 13.19
C ASP A 105 4.33 12.89 12.03
N GLU A 106 4.73 13.38 10.85
CA GLU A 106 3.87 13.49 9.67
C GLU A 106 4.13 12.32 8.71
N HIS A 107 3.79 11.13 9.17
CA HIS A 107 3.99 9.90 8.41
C HIS A 107 2.94 9.70 7.33
N VAL A 108 3.33 9.00 6.29
CA VAL A 108 2.42 8.51 5.25
C VAL A 108 2.54 7.00 5.13
N VAL A 109 1.41 6.33 5.24
CA VAL A 109 1.27 4.89 5.03
C VAL A 109 0.40 4.67 3.80
N ALA A 110 0.83 3.83 2.87
CA ALA A 110 -0.03 3.36 1.80
C ALA A 110 -0.63 2.01 2.17
N VAL A 111 -1.91 1.80 1.84
CA VAL A 111 -2.58 0.51 2.04
C VAL A 111 -3.14 0.04 0.70
N ASP A 112 -2.66 -1.10 0.24
CA ASP A 112 -3.18 -1.76 -0.94
C ASP A 112 -4.35 -2.68 -0.56
N VAL A 113 -5.53 -2.27 -0.98
CA VAL A 113 -6.81 -2.96 -0.71
C VAL A 113 -7.25 -3.88 -1.85
N SER A 114 -6.41 -4.13 -2.85
CA SER A 114 -6.74 -4.98 -4.01
C SER A 114 -7.19 -6.39 -3.63
N ARG A 115 -6.78 -6.88 -2.46
CA ARG A 115 -7.09 -8.22 -1.95
C ARG A 115 -8.07 -8.24 -0.79
N VAL A 116 -8.54 -7.08 -0.38
CA VAL A 116 -9.59 -6.98 0.63
C VAL A 116 -10.89 -7.39 -0.04
N LYS A 117 -11.36 -8.57 0.29
CA LYS A 117 -12.67 -9.06 -0.15
C LYS A 117 -13.71 -8.62 0.87
N ALA A 118 -14.91 -8.29 0.38
CA ALA A 118 -16.06 -8.18 1.25
C ALA A 118 -16.16 -9.47 2.08
N ALA A 119 -16.36 -9.31 3.38
CA ALA A 119 -16.51 -10.47 4.26
C ALA A 119 -17.69 -11.29 3.75
N GLU A 120 -17.40 -12.41 3.11
CA GLU A 120 -18.41 -13.43 2.86
C GLU A 120 -18.85 -13.91 4.24
N THR A 121 -20.08 -13.56 4.59
CA THR A 121 -20.74 -14.12 5.78
C THR A 121 -20.75 -15.63 5.57
N VAL A 122 -19.87 -16.33 6.26
CA VAL A 122 -19.97 -17.78 6.38
C VAL A 122 -21.25 -17.99 7.20
N ALA A 123 -22.36 -18.20 6.53
CA ALA A 123 -23.55 -18.72 7.11
C ALA A 123 -23.15 -20.09 7.69
N ALA A 124 -23.02 -20.14 9.00
CA ALA A 124 -22.90 -21.39 9.71
C ALA A 124 -24.20 -22.14 9.46
N SER A 125 -24.17 -23.06 8.48
CA SER A 125 -25.16 -24.08 8.31
C SER A 125 -25.05 -25.04 9.47
N SER A 126 -25.73 -24.68 10.59
CA SER A 126 -26.09 -25.66 11.59
C SER A 126 -27.23 -26.49 10.99
N GLU A 127 -26.87 -27.65 10.46
CA GLU A 127 -27.84 -28.73 10.23
C GLU A 127 -28.41 -29.12 11.58
N HIS A 128 -29.60 -28.59 11.89
CA HIS A 128 -30.43 -29.15 12.94
C HIS A 128 -31.57 -29.89 12.27
N MET A 129 -31.43 -31.19 12.24
CA MET A 129 -32.54 -32.12 11.98
C MET A 129 -33.47 -32.08 13.19
N GLY A 130 -34.76 -31.74 12.98
CA GLY A 130 -35.76 -31.90 14.03
C GLY A 130 -37.08 -31.25 13.64
N ALA A 131 -38.06 -32.09 13.44
CA ALA A 131 -39.43 -31.98 13.00
C ALA A 131 -40.30 -30.93 13.70
N ASP A 132 -41.28 -30.48 12.89
CA ASP A 132 -42.70 -30.14 13.21
C ASP A 132 -43.06 -28.85 13.91
N ASP A 133 -43.95 -28.16 13.19
CA ASP A 133 -45.12 -27.40 13.58
C ASP A 133 -45.09 -25.86 13.75
N ALA A 134 -45.96 -25.29 12.92
CA ALA A 134 -46.88 -24.15 13.19
C ALA A 134 -46.37 -22.71 13.01
N PHE A 135 -46.92 -22.12 11.92
CA PHE A 135 -47.37 -20.73 11.80
C PHE A 135 -46.80 -19.68 12.75
N GLY A 136 -45.95 -18.82 12.23
CA GLY A 136 -45.54 -17.56 12.83
C GLY A 136 -44.71 -16.79 11.80
N GLU A 137 -45.27 -15.71 11.23
CA GLU A 137 -44.52 -14.73 10.45
C GLU A 137 -43.41 -14.16 11.35
N GLN A 138 -42.24 -14.75 11.25
CA GLN A 138 -41.03 -14.20 11.85
C GLN A 138 -40.37 -13.31 10.80
N HIS A 139 -40.49 -12.02 10.99
CA HIS A 139 -39.61 -11.04 10.40
C HIS A 139 -38.19 -11.43 10.82
N GLU A 140 -37.46 -12.10 9.93
CA GLU A 140 -36.03 -12.27 10.10
C GLU A 140 -35.39 -10.88 10.07
N PRO A 141 -34.64 -10.50 11.11
CA PRO A 141 -33.83 -9.30 11.04
C PRO A 141 -32.79 -9.55 9.95
N GLU A 142 -32.92 -8.85 8.82
CA GLU A 142 -31.84 -8.75 7.84
C GLU A 142 -30.58 -8.32 8.61
N ALA A 143 -29.67 -9.26 8.82
CA ALA A 143 -28.36 -8.99 9.36
C ALA A 143 -27.67 -8.07 8.35
N LYS A 144 -27.77 -6.76 8.58
CA LYS A 144 -27.00 -5.75 7.84
C LYS A 144 -25.55 -6.04 8.13
N THR A 145 -24.91 -6.78 7.23
CA THR A 145 -23.48 -7.00 7.22
C THR A 145 -22.85 -5.62 7.11
N SER A 146 -22.36 -5.08 8.21
CA SER A 146 -21.69 -3.78 8.21
C SER A 146 -20.38 -3.94 7.44
N LYS A 147 -20.31 -3.31 6.27
CA LYS A 147 -19.08 -3.27 5.50
C LYS A 147 -17.97 -2.68 6.37
N SER A 148 -16.78 -3.22 6.24
CA SER A 148 -15.61 -2.66 6.91
C SER A 148 -15.33 -1.24 6.42
N LEU A 149 -14.53 -0.50 7.18
CA LEU A 149 -14.17 0.87 6.81
C LEU A 149 -13.36 0.89 5.52
N LEU A 150 -12.45 -0.07 5.33
CA LEU A 150 -11.65 -0.19 4.10
C LEU A 150 -12.52 -0.53 2.88
N GLU A 151 -13.52 -1.41 3.04
CA GLU A 151 -14.49 -1.71 1.98
C GLU A 151 -15.33 -0.48 1.64
N SER A 152 -15.83 0.20 2.66
CA SER A 152 -16.63 1.43 2.49
C SER A 152 -15.81 2.56 1.87
N ALA A 153 -14.54 2.70 2.23
CA ALA A 153 -13.64 3.69 1.65
C ALA A 153 -13.39 3.40 0.18
N ALA A 154 -13.21 2.11 -0.19
CA ALA A 154 -13.03 1.71 -1.58
C ALA A 154 -14.21 2.10 -2.48
N GLU A 155 -15.42 2.20 -1.95
CA GLU A 155 -16.62 2.63 -2.68
C GLU A 155 -16.82 4.16 -2.70
N ARG A 156 -16.20 4.88 -1.77
CA ARG A 156 -16.38 6.33 -1.62
C ARG A 156 -15.45 7.17 -2.47
N PHE A 157 -14.34 6.59 -2.92
CA PHE A 157 -13.31 7.29 -3.69
C PHE A 157 -13.41 6.96 -5.17
N ASP A 158 -12.92 7.86 -6.00
CA ASP A 158 -12.60 7.56 -7.38
C ASP A 158 -11.19 6.97 -7.45
N TRP A 159 -10.96 6.12 -8.46
CA TRP A 159 -9.69 5.44 -8.66
C TRP A 159 -9.05 5.91 -9.96
N VAL A 160 -7.82 6.36 -9.89
CA VAL A 160 -7.09 6.92 -11.02
C VAL A 160 -5.75 6.22 -11.15
N ASP A 161 -5.38 5.86 -12.37
CA ASP A 161 -4.06 5.32 -12.64
C ASP A 161 -2.96 6.38 -12.52
N LEU A 162 -1.71 5.95 -12.44
CA LEU A 162 -0.59 6.86 -12.24
C LEU A 162 -0.42 7.84 -13.40
N ARG A 163 -0.76 7.46 -14.63
CA ARG A 163 -0.63 8.33 -15.82
C ARG A 163 -1.67 9.43 -15.81
N GLY A 164 -2.86 9.12 -15.35
CA GLY A 164 -3.93 10.11 -15.16
C GLY A 164 -3.72 11.00 -13.95
N PHE A 165 -3.06 10.48 -12.89
CA PHE A 165 -2.87 11.21 -11.64
C PHE A 165 -1.62 12.09 -11.61
N ALA A 166 -0.45 11.53 -11.92
CA ALA A 166 0.83 12.18 -11.63
C ALA A 166 1.05 13.54 -12.35
N PRO A 167 0.60 13.75 -13.61
CA PRO A 167 0.74 15.04 -14.27
C PRO A 167 -0.06 16.17 -13.61
N HIS A 168 -1.07 15.83 -12.81
CA HIS A 168 -2.02 16.77 -12.21
C HIS A 168 -1.85 16.91 -10.69
N ALA A 169 -0.93 16.14 -10.09
CA ALA A 169 -0.67 16.15 -8.67
C ALA A 169 0.60 16.94 -8.31
N SER A 170 0.74 17.26 -7.03
CA SER A 170 2.01 17.77 -6.54
C SER A 170 3.12 16.72 -6.69
N ALA A 171 4.40 17.14 -6.82
CA ALA A 171 5.53 16.22 -6.91
C ALA A 171 5.58 15.24 -5.72
N ARG A 172 5.21 15.72 -4.52
CA ARG A 172 5.09 14.90 -3.31
C ARG A 172 4.05 13.80 -3.49
N GLU A 173 2.82 14.16 -3.84
CA GLU A 173 1.73 13.17 -3.99
C GLU A 173 1.96 12.23 -5.16
N ALA A 174 2.51 12.74 -6.27
CA ALA A 174 2.90 11.91 -7.41
C ALA A 174 3.98 10.89 -7.01
N GLY A 175 4.96 11.29 -6.22
CA GLY A 175 5.97 10.40 -5.67
C GLY A 175 5.40 9.36 -4.70
N GLN A 176 4.51 9.77 -3.80
CA GLN A 176 3.79 8.86 -2.89
C GLN A 176 3.01 7.80 -3.68
N ALA A 177 2.22 8.24 -4.66
CA ALA A 177 1.44 7.37 -5.53
C ALA A 177 2.33 6.38 -6.30
N THR A 178 3.44 6.87 -6.87
CA THR A 178 4.39 6.04 -7.63
C THR A 178 4.99 4.96 -6.75
N THR A 179 5.47 5.31 -5.56
CA THR A 179 6.07 4.36 -4.62
C THR A 179 5.04 3.32 -4.18
N ALA A 180 3.86 3.76 -3.77
CA ALA A 180 2.79 2.89 -3.31
C ALA A 180 2.33 1.89 -4.38
N ILE A 181 2.05 2.38 -5.60
CA ILE A 181 1.62 1.52 -6.73
C ILE A 181 2.74 0.54 -7.11
N SER A 182 3.98 1.03 -7.23
CA SER A 182 5.10 0.18 -7.66
C SER A 182 5.34 -0.97 -6.68
N LEU A 183 5.32 -0.68 -5.38
CA LEU A 183 5.48 -1.70 -4.35
C LEU A 183 4.26 -2.63 -4.26
N GLY A 184 3.04 -2.12 -4.35
CA GLY A 184 1.83 -2.94 -4.40
C GLY A 184 1.87 -3.94 -5.57
N VAL A 185 2.19 -3.47 -6.77
CA VAL A 185 2.34 -4.32 -7.96
C VAL A 185 3.49 -5.32 -7.79
N TRP A 186 4.61 -4.89 -7.20
CA TRP A 186 5.74 -5.77 -6.95
C TRP A 186 5.36 -6.90 -5.99
N HIS A 187 4.76 -6.61 -4.85
CA HIS A 187 4.27 -7.63 -3.90
C HIS A 187 3.19 -8.54 -4.49
N ALA A 188 2.34 -7.99 -5.36
CA ALA A 188 1.32 -8.80 -6.04
C ALA A 188 1.92 -9.85 -6.97
N ARG A 189 3.04 -9.54 -7.62
CA ARG A 189 3.73 -10.41 -8.59
C ARG A 189 4.80 -11.28 -7.94
N GLN A 190 5.55 -10.74 -6.99
CA GLN A 190 6.70 -11.40 -6.36
C GLN A 190 6.27 -12.12 -5.07
N ARG A 191 5.44 -13.16 -5.22
CA ARG A 191 4.95 -13.97 -4.08
C ARG A 191 5.87 -15.10 -3.67
N HIS A 192 6.83 -15.42 -4.49
CA HIS A 192 7.78 -16.51 -4.28
C HIS A 192 9.18 -16.05 -4.64
N CYS A 193 10.15 -16.58 -3.95
CA CYS A 193 11.55 -16.33 -4.26
C CYS A 193 11.89 -16.91 -5.65
N PRO A 194 12.47 -16.14 -6.57
CA PRO A 194 12.82 -16.63 -7.89
C PRO A 194 13.95 -17.66 -7.85
N THR A 195 14.75 -17.70 -6.78
CA THR A 195 15.88 -18.61 -6.63
C THR A 195 15.49 -19.97 -6.04
N CYS A 196 14.63 -19.97 -4.99
CA CYS A 196 14.31 -21.22 -4.27
C CYS A 196 12.82 -21.58 -4.29
N GLY A 197 11.95 -20.75 -4.86
CA GLY A 197 10.50 -20.99 -4.92
C GLY A 197 9.78 -20.85 -3.57
N ALA A 198 10.46 -20.46 -2.49
CA ALA A 198 9.82 -20.29 -1.19
C ALA A 198 8.86 -19.07 -1.22
N PRO A 199 7.72 -19.12 -0.49
CA PRO A 199 6.83 -17.97 -0.40
C PRO A 199 7.52 -16.79 0.26
N THR A 200 7.12 -15.58 -0.15
CA THR A 200 7.63 -14.32 0.39
C THR A 200 6.54 -13.59 1.16
N GLU A 201 6.93 -12.94 2.25
CA GLU A 201 6.07 -12.07 3.05
C GLU A 201 6.61 -10.64 3.06
N PRO A 202 5.73 -9.62 3.13
CA PRO A 202 6.17 -8.22 3.23
C PRO A 202 7.07 -8.01 4.45
N ALA A 203 8.13 -7.23 4.28
CA ALA A 203 9.09 -6.88 5.31
C ALA A 203 9.56 -5.42 5.14
N LEU A 204 10.33 -4.90 6.08
CA LEU A 204 10.89 -3.54 6.04
C LEU A 204 9.79 -2.48 5.85
N GLY A 205 8.71 -2.59 6.60
CA GLY A 205 7.56 -1.69 6.43
C GLY A 205 6.94 -1.74 5.04
N GLY A 206 6.93 -2.90 4.37
CA GLY A 206 6.39 -3.08 3.03
C GLY A 206 7.35 -2.72 1.88
N MET A 207 8.55 -2.23 2.19
CA MET A 207 9.56 -1.87 1.16
C MET A 207 10.35 -3.07 0.66
N GLY A 208 10.25 -4.21 1.31
CA GLY A 208 10.93 -5.44 0.96
C GLY A 208 10.07 -6.66 1.24
N ALA A 209 10.65 -7.85 1.08
CA ALA A 209 10.02 -9.11 1.42
C ALA A 209 11.01 -10.04 2.11
N THR A 210 10.51 -10.79 3.10
CA THR A 210 11.26 -11.82 3.81
C THR A 210 10.99 -13.17 3.18
N LEU A 211 12.03 -14.00 3.10
CA LEU A 211 11.95 -15.34 2.59
C LEU A 211 11.90 -16.33 3.76
N HIS A 212 10.82 -17.09 3.86
CA HIS A 212 10.78 -18.23 4.76
C HIS A 212 11.54 -19.41 4.16
N GLN A 213 12.82 -19.54 4.48
CA GLN A 213 13.55 -20.77 4.17
C GLN A 213 13.25 -21.83 5.24
N ARG A 214 12.99 -23.06 4.81
CA ARG A 214 12.77 -24.24 5.69
C ARG A 214 13.91 -24.51 6.67
N SER A 215 15.03 -23.83 6.56
CA SER A 215 16.25 -24.02 7.38
C SER A 215 16.55 -22.86 8.34
N GLY A 216 15.59 -22.03 8.71
CA GLY A 216 15.77 -21.04 9.80
C GLY A 216 16.64 -19.81 9.44
N ARG A 217 17.09 -19.64 8.21
CA ARG A 217 17.72 -18.39 7.75
C ARG A 217 16.71 -17.54 7.02
N GLN A 218 16.41 -16.38 7.58
CA GLN A 218 15.65 -15.35 6.90
C GLN A 218 16.59 -14.54 5.99
N ALA A 219 16.24 -14.45 4.70
CA ALA A 219 16.91 -13.55 3.77
C ALA A 219 15.90 -12.52 3.30
N THR A 220 16.25 -11.25 3.40
CA THR A 220 15.38 -10.14 2.96
C THR A 220 15.65 -9.82 1.51
N ALA A 221 14.59 -9.77 0.70
CA ALA A 221 14.64 -9.31 -0.69
C ALA A 221 14.13 -7.87 -0.80
N VAL A 222 14.83 -7.04 -1.54
CA VAL A 222 14.43 -5.65 -1.84
C VAL A 222 14.16 -5.56 -3.34
N PRO A 223 13.20 -4.75 -3.80
CA PRO A 223 13.01 -4.53 -5.22
C PRO A 223 14.28 -4.01 -5.88
N GLN A 224 14.84 -4.74 -6.83
CA GLN A 224 15.98 -4.29 -7.60
C GLN A 224 15.47 -3.62 -8.88
N SER A 225 15.78 -2.34 -9.03
CA SER A 225 15.61 -1.63 -10.27
C SER A 225 16.85 -1.88 -11.14
N GLY A 226 16.71 -2.74 -12.15
CA GLY A 226 17.70 -2.85 -13.21
C GLY A 226 18.43 -4.18 -13.30
N THR A 227 18.69 -4.54 -14.51
CA THR A 227 19.38 -5.72 -15.04
C THR A 227 20.86 -5.77 -14.62
N GLY A 228 21.13 -6.25 -13.42
CA GLY A 228 22.50 -6.65 -13.02
C GLY A 228 22.79 -8.05 -13.55
N ARG A 229 23.60 -8.16 -14.59
CA ARG A 229 24.19 -9.44 -15.00
C ARG A 229 25.12 -9.92 -13.88
N HIS A 230 24.76 -10.99 -13.21
CA HIS A 230 25.70 -11.70 -12.37
C HIS A 230 26.77 -12.34 -13.28
N HIS A 231 27.94 -11.73 -13.29
CA HIS A 231 29.14 -12.38 -13.79
C HIS A 231 29.53 -13.44 -12.74
N GLY A 232 29.28 -14.69 -13.08
CA GLY A 232 29.73 -15.81 -12.26
C GLY A 232 31.23 -15.89 -12.35
N ASP A 233 31.89 -15.54 -11.27
CA ASP A 233 33.32 -15.82 -11.08
C ASP A 233 33.49 -17.31 -10.87
N ARG A 234 34.00 -18.00 -11.89
CA ARG A 234 34.54 -19.36 -11.79
C ARG A 234 36.04 -19.20 -11.55
N GLY A 235 36.41 -19.22 -10.29
CA GLY A 235 37.81 -19.41 -9.89
C GLY A 235 38.29 -20.84 -10.13
N PRO A 236 39.63 -21.05 -10.25
CA PRO A 236 40.24 -22.27 -10.72
C PRO A 236 40.08 -23.49 -9.82
#